data_c37e45a3b869beaca030fb4e7883f9c4
#
_entry.id   c37e45a3b869beaca030fb4e7883f9c4
#
_cell.length_a   1.000
_cell.length_b   1.000
_cell.length_c   1.000
_cell.angle_alpha   90.00
_cell.angle_beta   90.00
_cell.angle_gamma   90.00
#
_symmetry.space_group_name_H-M   'P 1'
#
loop_
_entity.id
_entity.type
_entity.pdbx_description
1 polymer ?
#
loop_
_entity_poly.entity_id
_entity_poly.type
_entity_poly.pdbx_seq_one_letter_code
_entity_poly.pdbx_strand_id
1 'polypeptide(L)'
;RRLKYFLYPAFAIFAIAFVMLVLMLASEQGEKSNTIKFAHLTSYAVLFTDNPQYLLWGQGPGTWFYSSGFGAMTDETEWTYLELLRNYGLLCLPMLYVYILPLFRLWPHIRTNNFTFGIFCTYFCYLLIAGTNPLLMSSTGIIMVLMAYSYTEVVKQSSCIPDKKAKP
;
A
#
# COMPACT_ATOMS: atom_id res chain seq x y z
N ARG A 1 -28.25 -4.96 -8.36
CA ARG A 1 -28.40 -5.03 -6.88
C ARG A 1 -27.89 -6.35 -6.28
N ARG A 2 -28.13 -7.52 -6.92
CA ARG A 2 -27.74 -8.86 -6.42
C ARG A 2 -26.24 -9.12 -6.43
N LEU A 3 -25.48 -8.52 -7.35
CA LEU A 3 -24.03 -8.71 -7.49
C LEU A 3 -23.23 -8.29 -6.23
N LYS A 4 -23.71 -7.29 -5.49
CA LYS A 4 -23.06 -6.82 -4.25
C LYS A 4 -23.03 -7.87 -3.15
N TYR A 5 -24.07 -8.72 -3.04
CA TYR A 5 -24.13 -9.78 -2.04
C TYR A 5 -23.12 -10.90 -2.31
N PHE A 6 -22.63 -11.02 -3.55
CA PHE A 6 -21.54 -11.94 -3.91
C PHE A 6 -20.15 -11.27 -3.82
N LEU A 7 -20.05 -10.00 -4.19
CA LEU A 7 -18.76 -9.30 -4.20
C LEU A 7 -18.20 -9.05 -2.80
N TYR A 8 -19.03 -8.67 -1.83
CA TYR A 8 -18.53 -8.45 -0.46
C TYR A 8 -18.00 -9.73 0.21
N PRO A 9 -18.76 -10.86 0.20
CA PRO A 9 -18.21 -12.10 0.76
C PRO A 9 -17.02 -12.62 -0.06
N ALA A 10 -17.03 -12.49 -1.39
CA ALA A 10 -15.89 -12.87 -2.23
C ALA A 10 -14.64 -12.06 -1.88
N PHE A 11 -14.76 -10.75 -1.67
CA PHE A 11 -13.65 -9.90 -1.23
C PHE A 11 -13.20 -10.25 0.19
N ALA A 12 -14.13 -10.50 1.11
CA ALA A 12 -13.80 -10.92 2.47
C ALA A 12 -13.04 -12.26 2.46
N ILE A 13 -13.51 -13.24 1.67
CA ILE A 13 -12.82 -14.53 1.51
C ILE A 13 -11.44 -14.32 0.88
N PHE A 14 -11.32 -13.48 -0.15
CA PHE A 14 -10.03 -13.17 -0.76
C PHE A 14 -9.08 -12.50 0.23
N ALA A 15 -9.57 -11.52 1.01
CA ALA A 15 -8.76 -10.85 2.03
C ALA A 15 -8.29 -11.82 3.11
N ILE A 16 -9.18 -12.71 3.59
CA ILE A 16 -8.84 -13.76 4.55
C ILE A 16 -7.83 -14.73 3.95
N ALA A 17 -8.08 -15.22 2.72
CA ALA A 17 -7.17 -16.12 2.02
C ALA A 17 -5.79 -15.48 1.79
N PHE A 18 -5.75 -14.18 1.46
CA PHE A 18 -4.52 -13.43 1.31
C PHE A 18 -3.76 -13.31 2.63
N VAL A 19 -4.46 -12.99 3.73
CA VAL A 19 -3.83 -12.95 5.07
C VAL A 19 -3.32 -14.33 5.46
N MET A 20 -4.10 -15.38 5.24
CA MET A 20 -3.67 -16.76 5.51
C MET A 20 -2.47 -17.17 4.66
N LEU A 21 -2.46 -16.79 3.37
CA LEU A 21 -1.31 -17.02 2.49
C LEU A 21 -0.06 -16.29 2.99
N VAL A 22 -0.20 -15.03 3.40
CA VAL A 22 0.93 -14.26 3.97
C VAL A 22 1.44 -14.90 5.25
N LEU A 23 0.54 -15.34 6.15
CA LEU A 23 0.92 -16.03 7.38
C LEU A 23 1.56 -17.40 7.10
N MET A 24 1.06 -18.14 6.12
CA MET A 24 1.60 -19.42 5.70
C MET A 24 3.01 -19.25 5.09
N LEU A 25 3.19 -18.29 4.19
CA LEU A 25 4.51 -17.95 3.64
C LEU A 25 5.47 -17.46 4.73
N ALA A 26 4.97 -16.74 5.72
CA ALA A 26 5.77 -16.31 6.87
C ALA A 26 6.17 -17.48 7.80
N SER A 27 5.37 -18.56 7.84
CA SER A 27 5.64 -19.73 8.67
C SER A 27 6.53 -20.79 8.00
N GLU A 28 6.64 -20.75 6.67
CA GLU A 28 7.53 -21.65 5.94
C GLU A 28 9.00 -21.24 6.17
N GLN A 29 9.66 -21.95 7.06
CA GLN A 29 11.08 -21.76 7.43
C GLN A 29 12.08 -22.06 6.29
N GLY A 30 11.63 -22.22 5.07
CA GLY A 30 12.42 -22.72 3.94
C GLY A 30 12.72 -21.74 2.81
N GLU A 31 11.97 -20.67 2.65
CA GLU A 31 12.24 -19.73 1.56
C GLU A 31 13.25 -18.66 1.99
N LYS A 32 14.42 -18.67 1.36
CA LYS A 32 15.50 -17.68 1.59
C LYS A 32 14.98 -16.23 1.50
N SER A 33 14.02 -15.96 0.60
CA SER A 33 13.43 -14.63 0.44
C SER A 33 12.68 -14.15 1.69
N ASN A 34 11.87 -15.01 2.31
CA ASN A 34 11.13 -14.65 3.52
C ASN A 34 12.08 -14.43 4.70
N THR A 35 13.08 -15.31 4.86
CA THR A 35 14.10 -15.17 5.90
C THR A 35 14.84 -13.83 5.77
N ILE A 36 15.20 -13.43 4.56
CA ILE A 36 15.85 -12.15 4.27
C ILE A 36 14.92 -11.00 4.64
N LYS A 37 13.63 -11.04 4.26
CA LYS A 37 12.65 -10.00 4.59
C LYS A 37 12.47 -9.82 6.10
N PHE A 38 12.37 -10.91 6.86
CA PHE A 38 12.28 -10.84 8.32
C PHE A 38 13.56 -10.30 8.96
N ALA A 39 14.73 -10.70 8.44
CA ALA A 39 15.99 -10.17 8.92
C ALA A 39 16.13 -8.66 8.66
N HIS A 40 15.57 -8.14 7.55
CA HIS A 40 15.47 -6.69 7.34
C HIS A 40 14.65 -6.00 8.43
N LEU A 41 13.49 -6.57 8.86
CA LEU A 41 12.70 -6.00 9.95
C LEU A 41 13.50 -5.87 11.24
N THR A 42 14.30 -6.90 11.56
CA THR A 42 15.20 -6.86 12.73
C THR A 42 16.22 -5.72 12.59
N SER A 43 16.79 -5.55 11.39
CA SER A 43 17.74 -4.44 11.14
C SER A 43 17.12 -3.07 11.33
N TYR A 44 15.87 -2.88 10.87
CA TYR A 44 15.13 -1.63 11.13
C TYR A 44 14.84 -1.43 12.60
N ALA A 45 14.44 -2.48 13.33
CA ALA A 45 14.20 -2.39 14.76
C ALA A 45 15.46 -1.94 15.53
N VAL A 46 16.62 -2.52 15.22
CA VAL A 46 17.91 -2.12 15.80
C VAL A 46 18.23 -0.68 15.42
N LEU A 47 18.15 -0.32 14.13
CA LEU A 47 18.46 1.02 13.63
C LEU A 47 17.66 2.11 14.36
N PHE A 48 16.34 1.91 14.51
CA PHE A 48 15.47 2.89 15.17
C PHE A 48 15.59 2.88 16.69
N THR A 49 15.98 1.76 17.29
CA THR A 49 16.25 1.69 18.73
C THR A 49 17.54 2.44 19.08
N ASP A 50 18.58 2.24 18.28
CA ASP A 50 19.87 2.89 18.48
C ASP A 50 19.83 4.38 18.13
N ASN A 51 18.95 4.76 17.18
CA ASN A 51 18.86 6.13 16.66
C ASN A 51 17.39 6.59 16.57
N PRO A 52 16.69 6.82 17.70
CA PRO A 52 15.27 7.16 17.72
C PRO A 52 14.95 8.48 16.98
N GLN A 53 15.93 9.37 16.82
CA GLN A 53 15.79 10.60 16.03
C GLN A 53 15.47 10.31 14.55
N TYR A 54 15.83 9.15 14.01
CA TYR A 54 15.51 8.78 12.63
C TYR A 54 14.03 8.55 12.41
N LEU A 55 13.25 8.25 13.45
CA LEU A 55 11.80 8.22 13.36
C LEU A 55 11.20 9.61 13.06
N LEU A 56 11.83 10.69 13.56
CA LEU A 56 11.34 12.05 13.38
C LEU A 56 11.83 12.67 12.07
N TRP A 57 13.12 12.61 11.81
CA TRP A 57 13.77 13.35 10.72
C TRP A 57 14.22 12.46 9.56
N GLY A 58 14.22 11.14 9.77
CA GLY A 58 14.84 10.18 8.85
C GLY A 58 16.37 10.15 8.96
N GLN A 59 16.94 9.15 8.34
CA GLN A 59 18.40 9.01 8.16
C GLN A 59 18.89 9.82 6.94
N GLY A 60 17.99 10.11 6.00
CA GLY A 60 18.27 10.72 4.71
C GLY A 60 18.31 9.69 3.55
N PRO A 61 17.83 10.10 2.35
CA PRO A 61 17.86 9.24 1.18
C PRO A 61 19.30 8.89 0.76
N GLY A 62 19.51 7.65 0.31
CA GLY A 62 20.82 7.17 -0.13
C GLY A 62 21.81 6.89 0.99
N THR A 63 21.41 6.97 2.25
CA THR A 63 22.26 6.60 3.39
C THR A 63 22.30 5.09 3.56
N TRP A 64 23.47 4.57 3.89
CA TRP A 64 23.70 3.14 4.08
C TRP A 64 23.45 2.72 5.52
N PHE A 65 22.91 1.52 5.70
CA PHE A 65 22.76 0.88 7.00
C PHE A 65 23.07 -0.62 6.89
N TYR A 66 23.40 -1.24 8.01
CA TYR A 66 23.64 -2.68 8.02
C TYR A 66 22.33 -3.44 7.97
N SER A 67 22.20 -4.32 6.98
CA SER A 67 21.07 -5.22 6.84
C SER A 67 21.47 -6.65 7.17
N SER A 68 20.90 -7.22 8.23
CA SER A 68 21.09 -8.64 8.54
C SER A 68 20.49 -9.57 7.49
N GLY A 69 19.52 -9.09 6.71
CA GLY A 69 18.95 -9.85 5.59
C GLY A 69 19.94 -10.07 4.45
N PHE A 70 20.74 -9.07 4.15
CA PHE A 70 21.82 -9.17 3.13
C PHE A 70 23.17 -9.53 3.75
N GLY A 71 23.34 -9.43 5.07
CA GLY A 71 24.63 -9.58 5.73
C GLY A 71 25.65 -8.51 5.35
N ALA A 72 25.19 -7.36 4.86
CA ALA A 72 26.02 -6.29 4.30
C ALA A 72 25.39 -4.91 4.52
N MET A 73 26.16 -3.86 4.27
CA MET A 73 25.65 -2.50 4.17
C MET A 73 24.82 -2.37 2.90
N THR A 74 23.65 -1.72 3.02
CA THR A 74 22.75 -1.42 1.90
C THR A 74 22.11 -0.05 2.10
N ASP A 75 21.69 0.57 1.01
CA ASP A 75 20.97 1.82 0.99
C ASP A 75 19.46 1.65 0.76
N GLU A 76 19.03 0.42 0.39
CA GLU A 76 17.61 0.11 0.19
C GLU A 76 17.27 -1.34 0.52
N THR A 77 15.98 -1.58 0.83
CA THR A 77 15.41 -2.91 1.02
C THR A 77 14.05 -3.02 0.31
N GLU A 78 13.45 -4.21 0.37
CA GLU A 78 12.11 -4.44 -0.21
C GLU A 78 10.96 -3.86 0.63
N TRP A 79 11.19 -3.41 1.88
CA TRP A 79 10.17 -2.86 2.77
C TRP A 79 9.92 -1.38 2.50
N THR A 80 9.21 -1.07 1.42
CA THR A 80 9.01 0.31 0.94
C THR A 80 8.52 1.29 2.01
N TYR A 81 7.57 0.90 2.87
CA TYR A 81 7.06 1.80 3.90
C TYR A 81 8.09 2.08 5.00
N LEU A 82 8.88 1.07 5.38
CA LEU A 82 9.97 1.25 6.34
C LEU A 82 11.13 2.04 5.73
N GLU A 83 11.40 1.85 4.45
CA GLU A 83 12.37 2.67 3.71
C GLU A 83 11.96 4.15 3.68
N LEU A 84 10.69 4.43 3.42
CA LEU A 84 10.20 5.82 3.48
C LEU A 84 10.36 6.40 4.88
N LEU A 85 10.02 5.64 5.92
CA LEU A 85 10.20 6.07 7.30
C LEU A 85 11.68 6.27 7.64
N ARG A 86 12.57 5.36 7.22
CA ARG A 86 14.00 5.46 7.41
C ARG A 86 14.58 6.70 6.73
N ASN A 87 14.19 6.94 5.50
CA ASN A 87 14.74 8.03 4.69
C ASN A 87 14.21 9.40 5.10
N TYR A 88 12.92 9.51 5.45
CA TYR A 88 12.25 10.80 5.62
C TYR A 88 11.65 11.02 7.02
N GLY A 89 11.71 10.02 7.92
CA GLY A 89 11.07 10.10 9.23
C GLY A 89 9.58 10.42 9.10
N LEU A 90 9.03 11.23 9.99
CA LEU A 90 7.63 11.64 9.95
C LEU A 90 7.24 12.40 8.68
N LEU A 91 8.19 12.95 7.92
CA LEU A 91 7.92 13.59 6.64
C LEU A 91 7.43 12.60 5.56
N CYS A 92 7.57 11.29 5.77
CA CYS A 92 6.96 10.29 4.91
C CYS A 92 5.42 10.29 4.99
N LEU A 93 4.81 10.78 6.08
CA LEU A 93 3.35 10.76 6.28
C LEU A 93 2.58 11.57 5.23
N PRO A 94 2.97 12.82 4.87
CA PRO A 94 2.36 13.52 3.75
C PRO A 94 2.48 12.76 2.43
N MET A 95 3.61 12.11 2.18
CA MET A 95 3.81 11.30 0.98
C MET A 95 2.85 10.11 0.97
N LEU A 96 2.78 9.35 2.06
CA LEU A 96 1.85 8.22 2.20
C LEU A 96 0.39 8.66 2.11
N TYR A 97 0.05 9.84 2.65
CA TYR A 97 -1.28 10.41 2.52
C TYR A 97 -1.69 10.61 1.05
N VAL A 98 -0.78 11.08 0.19
CA VAL A 98 -1.05 11.21 -1.25
C VAL A 98 -1.41 9.86 -1.86
N TYR A 99 -0.73 8.77 -1.48
CA TYR A 99 -1.04 7.43 -1.98
C TYR A 99 -2.36 6.88 -1.43
N ILE A 100 -2.72 7.20 -0.20
CA ILE A 100 -3.94 6.68 0.45
C ILE A 100 -5.19 7.51 0.09
N LEU A 101 -5.03 8.78 -0.25
CA LEU A 101 -6.14 9.71 -0.51
C LEU A 101 -7.17 9.22 -1.56
N PRO A 102 -6.79 8.55 -2.68
CA PRO A 102 -7.77 7.99 -3.60
C PRO A 102 -8.73 6.99 -2.95
N LEU A 103 -8.26 6.18 -1.98
CA LEU A 103 -9.14 5.26 -1.26
C LEU A 103 -10.20 6.01 -0.45
N PHE A 104 -9.82 7.08 0.25
CA PHE A 104 -10.77 7.91 1.01
C PHE A 104 -11.79 8.59 0.09
N ARG A 105 -11.35 9.06 -1.08
CA ARG A 105 -12.24 9.68 -2.08
C ARG A 105 -13.21 8.70 -2.72
N LEU A 106 -12.81 7.46 -2.94
CA LEU A 106 -13.64 6.41 -3.53
C LEU A 106 -14.59 5.79 -2.50
N TRP A 107 -14.24 5.79 -1.20
CA TRP A 107 -14.99 5.14 -0.14
C TRP A 107 -16.50 5.44 -0.13
N PRO A 108 -16.96 6.70 -0.25
CA PRO A 108 -18.39 7.00 -0.25
C PRO A 108 -19.15 6.38 -1.44
N HIS A 109 -18.45 6.09 -2.55
CA HIS A 109 -19.02 5.64 -3.81
C HIS A 109 -18.98 4.12 -4.02
N ILE A 110 -18.29 3.36 -3.15
CA ILE A 110 -18.16 1.90 -3.29
C ILE A 110 -19.49 1.16 -3.23
N ARG A 111 -20.49 1.73 -2.53
CA ARG A 111 -21.82 1.12 -2.37
C ARG A 111 -22.76 1.42 -3.55
N THR A 112 -22.47 2.43 -4.32
CA THR A 112 -23.34 2.90 -5.40
C THR A 112 -22.98 2.28 -6.75
N ASN A 113 -21.70 1.98 -6.97
CA ASN A 113 -21.18 1.49 -8.24
C ASN A 113 -20.22 0.31 -8.02
N ASN A 114 -20.55 -0.85 -8.61
CA ASN A 114 -19.73 -2.06 -8.51
C ASN A 114 -18.35 -1.89 -9.16
N PHE A 115 -18.25 -1.07 -10.21
CA PHE A 115 -16.98 -0.78 -10.86
C PHE A 115 -16.07 0.04 -9.93
N THR A 116 -16.63 1.05 -9.23
CA THR A 116 -15.91 1.81 -8.22
C THR A 116 -15.42 0.91 -7.10
N PHE A 117 -16.23 -0.05 -6.65
CA PHE A 117 -15.80 -1.04 -5.66
C PHE A 117 -14.62 -1.88 -6.19
N GLY A 118 -14.68 -2.34 -7.45
CA GLY A 118 -13.57 -3.08 -8.06
C GLY A 118 -12.26 -2.27 -8.10
N ILE A 119 -12.32 -1.02 -8.56
CA ILE A 119 -11.14 -0.13 -8.57
C ILE A 119 -10.59 0.11 -7.15
N PHE A 120 -11.49 0.35 -6.19
CA PHE A 120 -11.08 0.51 -4.79
C PHE A 120 -10.32 -0.72 -4.28
N CYS A 121 -10.86 -1.92 -4.47
CA CYS A 121 -10.22 -3.17 -4.03
C CYS A 121 -8.88 -3.40 -4.73
N THR A 122 -8.82 -3.20 -6.03
CA THR A 122 -7.59 -3.38 -6.82
C THR A 122 -6.49 -2.42 -6.33
N TYR A 123 -6.84 -1.16 -6.12
CA TYR A 123 -5.87 -0.16 -5.66
C TYR A 123 -5.44 -0.43 -4.20
N PHE A 124 -6.36 -0.84 -3.34
CA PHE A 124 -6.05 -1.24 -1.97
C PHE A 124 -5.07 -2.43 -1.93
N CYS A 125 -5.36 -3.50 -2.69
CA CYS A 125 -4.46 -4.65 -2.81
C CYS A 125 -3.09 -4.25 -3.36
N TYR A 126 -3.06 -3.34 -4.36
CA TYR A 126 -1.81 -2.81 -4.88
C TYR A 126 -0.98 -2.15 -3.78
N LEU A 127 -1.56 -1.28 -2.94
CA LEU A 127 -0.83 -0.64 -1.84
C LEU A 127 -0.29 -1.65 -0.83
N LEU A 128 -1.04 -2.72 -0.52
CA LEU A 128 -0.55 -3.78 0.36
C LEU A 128 0.68 -4.47 -0.22
N ILE A 129 0.64 -4.85 -1.50
CA ILE A 129 1.76 -5.53 -2.18
C ILE A 129 2.96 -4.59 -2.31
N ALA A 130 2.73 -3.32 -2.63
CA ALA A 130 3.78 -2.31 -2.76
C ALA A 130 4.51 -2.03 -1.44
N GLY A 131 3.92 -2.39 -0.29
CA GLY A 131 4.59 -2.27 1.01
C GLY A 131 5.75 -3.24 1.20
N THR A 132 5.71 -4.39 0.54
CA THR A 132 6.71 -5.47 0.64
C THR A 132 7.55 -5.64 -0.63
N ASN A 133 7.42 -4.70 -1.56
CA ASN A 133 8.16 -4.67 -2.81
C ASN A 133 8.43 -3.20 -3.19
N PRO A 134 9.55 -2.87 -3.85
CA PRO A 134 9.91 -1.49 -4.18
C PRO A 134 9.08 -0.93 -5.36
N LEU A 135 7.76 -1.20 -5.36
CA LEU A 135 6.86 -0.83 -6.45
C LEU A 135 6.25 0.56 -6.26
N LEU A 136 6.16 1.05 -5.02
CA LEU A 136 5.44 2.29 -4.72
C LEU A 136 6.06 3.51 -5.40
N MET A 137 7.40 3.61 -5.36
CA MET A 137 8.18 4.71 -5.93
C MET A 137 8.64 4.44 -7.37
N SER A 138 8.25 3.31 -7.95
CA SER A 138 8.56 2.96 -9.33
C SER A 138 7.62 3.66 -10.31
N SER A 139 7.94 3.61 -11.60
CA SER A 139 7.04 4.07 -12.67
C SER A 139 5.67 3.40 -12.62
N THR A 140 5.62 2.11 -12.26
CA THR A 140 4.36 1.38 -12.06
C THR A 140 3.55 1.99 -10.94
N GLY A 141 4.19 2.35 -9.82
CA GLY A 141 3.54 3.00 -8.68
C GLY A 141 2.93 4.35 -9.04
N ILE A 142 3.68 5.16 -9.75
CA ILE A 142 3.21 6.48 -10.22
C ILE A 142 1.99 6.31 -11.14
N ILE A 143 2.04 5.37 -12.10
CA ILE A 143 0.91 5.09 -12.99
C ILE A 143 -0.32 4.65 -12.20
N MET A 144 -0.18 3.73 -11.26
CA MET A 144 -1.30 3.24 -10.44
C MET A 144 -1.95 4.36 -9.62
N VAL A 145 -1.15 5.24 -9.04
CA VAL A 145 -1.64 6.43 -8.32
C VAL A 145 -2.37 7.38 -9.26
N LEU A 146 -1.79 7.71 -10.41
CA LEU A 146 -2.41 8.59 -11.39
C LEU A 146 -3.74 8.04 -11.90
N MET A 147 -3.82 6.73 -12.18
CA MET A 147 -5.06 6.06 -12.58
C MET A 147 -6.12 6.16 -11.47
N ALA A 148 -5.73 5.91 -10.22
CA ALA A 148 -6.65 6.00 -9.09
C ALA A 148 -7.17 7.44 -8.92
N TYR A 149 -6.31 8.46 -9.00
CA TYR A 149 -6.72 9.87 -8.95
C TYR A 149 -7.64 10.24 -10.11
N SER A 150 -7.28 9.89 -11.35
CA SER A 150 -8.10 10.16 -12.54
C SER A 150 -9.50 9.57 -12.37
N TYR A 151 -9.59 8.36 -11.84
CA TYR A 151 -10.89 7.74 -11.61
C TYR A 151 -11.69 8.42 -10.50
N THR A 152 -11.05 8.96 -9.45
CA THR A 152 -11.77 9.75 -8.42
C THR A 152 -12.43 10.99 -9.02
N GLU A 153 -11.80 11.65 -9.98
CA GLU A 153 -12.37 12.82 -10.65
C GLU A 153 -13.56 12.43 -11.56
N VAL A 154 -13.47 11.30 -12.26
CA VAL A 154 -14.60 10.78 -13.06
C VAL A 154 -15.81 10.50 -12.17
N VAL A 155 -15.62 9.85 -11.02
CA VAL A 155 -16.71 9.55 -10.08
C VAL A 155 -17.34 10.82 -9.53
N LYS A 156 -16.51 11.82 -9.19
CA LYS A 156 -16.97 13.12 -8.70
C LYS A 156 -17.82 13.85 -9.75
N GLN A 157 -17.38 13.91 -11.00
CA GLN A 157 -18.12 14.52 -12.09
C GLN A 157 -19.47 13.83 -12.34
N SER A 158 -19.48 12.48 -12.31
CA SER A 158 -20.71 11.70 -12.49
C SER A 158 -21.74 11.97 -11.38
N SER A 159 -21.28 12.27 -10.18
CA SER A 159 -22.14 12.60 -9.03
C SER A 159 -22.72 14.02 -9.10
N CYS A 160 -22.11 14.93 -9.87
CA CYS A 160 -22.54 16.30 -10.03
C CYS A 160 -23.55 16.50 -11.18
N ILE A 161 -23.77 15.50 -12.04
CA ILE A 161 -24.74 15.60 -13.15
C ILE A 161 -26.13 15.22 -12.61
N PRO A 162 -27.06 16.18 -12.48
CA PRO A 162 -28.44 15.87 -12.05
C PRO A 162 -29.09 14.95 -13.08
N ASP A 163 -29.74 13.92 -12.60
CA ASP A 163 -30.46 12.94 -13.43
C ASP A 163 -31.56 13.62 -14.23
N LYS A 164 -31.25 14.01 -15.49
CA LYS A 164 -32.20 14.62 -16.42
C LYS A 164 -33.34 13.70 -16.87
N LYS A 165 -33.42 12.47 -16.34
CA LYS A 165 -34.41 11.47 -16.69
C LYS A 165 -35.62 11.38 -15.77
N ALA A 166 -35.78 12.30 -14.83
CA ALA A 166 -36.98 12.39 -14.01
C ALA A 166 -37.92 13.47 -14.55
N LYS A 167 -38.46 13.31 -15.76
CA LYS A 167 -39.74 13.93 -16.16
C LYS A 167 -40.64 12.82 -16.73
N PRO A 168 -41.84 12.70 -16.14
CA PRO A 168 -42.86 11.78 -16.64
C PRO A 168 -43.35 12.14 -18.01
#